data_230ce45f2ff3b6c00304fbc3b312c705
#
_entry.id   230ce45f2ff3b6c00304fbc3b312c705
#
_cell.length_a   1.000
_cell.length_b   1.000
_cell.length_c   1.000
_cell.angle_alpha   90.00
_cell.angle_beta   90.00
_cell.angle_gamma   90.00
#
_symmetry.space_group_name_H-M   'P 1'
#
loop_
_entity.id
_entity.type
_entity.pdbx_description
1 polymer ?
#
loop_
_entity_poly.entity_id
_entity_poly.type
_entity_poly.pdbx_seq_one_letter_code
_entity_poly.pdbx_strand_id
1 'polypeptide(L)'
;FNAAEFKRIEKALEIWVQEKRFKEFDKSREEIAKELRTSKESLHLYFATVMKMDFRTWRTELRIEESKKLLLEDKETSINIIGEMAGFSDRANFYRQFVKIVGCSPKEWRESNGNPDLKS
;
A
#
# COMPACT_ATOMS: atom_id res chain seq x y z
N PHE A 1 12.15 -10.14 -22.09
CA PHE A 1 11.36 -10.91 -21.14
C PHE A 1 12.19 -12.05 -20.53
N ASN A 2 12.27 -12.10 -19.23
CA ASN A 2 13.02 -13.15 -18.51
C ASN A 2 12.13 -13.76 -17.44
N ALA A 3 11.62 -14.96 -17.70
CA ALA A 3 10.70 -15.63 -16.78
C ALA A 3 11.33 -15.96 -15.42
N ALA A 4 12.61 -16.31 -15.41
CA ALA A 4 13.32 -16.62 -14.15
C ALA A 4 13.46 -15.36 -13.30
N GLU A 5 13.77 -14.23 -13.92
CA GLU A 5 13.86 -12.96 -13.20
C GLU A 5 12.50 -12.53 -12.67
N PHE A 6 11.45 -12.70 -13.44
CA PHE A 6 10.10 -12.35 -13.01
C PHE A 6 9.69 -13.18 -11.80
N LYS A 7 10.08 -14.45 -11.78
CA LYS A 7 9.78 -15.32 -10.63
C LYS A 7 10.52 -14.86 -9.38
N ARG A 8 11.77 -14.40 -9.53
CA ARG A 8 12.53 -13.83 -8.41
C ARG A 8 11.87 -12.55 -7.90
N ILE A 9 11.42 -11.69 -8.82
CA ILE A 9 10.74 -10.45 -8.44
C ILE A 9 9.46 -10.77 -7.68
N GLU A 10 8.67 -11.73 -8.15
CA GLU A 10 7.45 -12.15 -7.48
C GLU A 10 7.70 -12.55 -6.04
N LYS A 11 8.69 -13.41 -5.81
CA LYS A 11 9.04 -13.85 -4.46
C LYS A 11 9.56 -12.71 -3.59
N ALA A 12 10.39 -11.86 -4.16
CA ALA A 12 10.91 -10.70 -3.43
C ALA A 12 9.79 -9.75 -3.03
N LEU A 13 8.81 -9.55 -3.90
CA LEU A 13 7.65 -8.70 -3.59
C LEU A 13 6.78 -9.31 -2.51
N GLU A 14 6.61 -10.63 -2.49
CA GLU A 14 5.85 -11.30 -1.43
C GLU A 14 6.47 -11.02 -0.06
N ILE A 15 7.79 -11.13 0.05
CA ILE A 15 8.51 -10.84 1.28
C ILE A 15 8.40 -9.36 1.64
N TRP A 16 8.56 -8.49 0.66
CA TRP A 16 8.47 -7.05 0.82
C TRP A 16 7.10 -6.64 1.39
N VAL A 17 6.02 -7.29 0.91
CA VAL A 17 4.67 -7.04 1.41
C VAL A 17 4.50 -7.59 2.83
N GLN A 18 5.00 -8.80 3.09
CA GLN A 18 4.93 -9.41 4.42
C GLN A 18 5.64 -8.56 5.47
N GLU A 19 6.76 -7.95 5.08
CA GLU A 19 7.52 -7.07 5.95
C GLU A 19 6.92 -5.67 6.01
N LYS A 20 5.84 -5.43 5.28
CA LYS A 20 5.15 -4.14 5.21
C LYS A 20 6.06 -2.99 4.79
N ARG A 21 6.99 -3.27 3.90
CA ARG A 21 7.94 -2.26 3.43
C ARG A 21 7.30 -1.22 2.51
N PHE A 22 6.09 -1.48 2.05
CA PHE A 22 5.30 -0.49 1.31
C PHE A 22 5.01 0.77 2.14
N LYS A 23 5.17 0.70 3.46
CA LYS A 23 4.96 1.84 4.36
C LYS A 23 6.11 2.86 4.32
N GLU A 24 7.25 2.46 3.79
CA GLU A 24 8.40 3.36 3.64
C GLU A 24 8.11 4.36 2.52
N PHE A 25 8.25 5.66 2.79
CA PHE A 25 7.91 6.68 1.81
C PHE A 25 9.11 7.52 1.34
N ASP A 26 10.28 7.24 1.88
CA ASP A 26 11.49 8.03 1.61
C ASP A 26 12.45 7.36 0.62
N LYS A 27 12.01 6.30 -0.04
CA LYS A 27 12.87 5.56 -0.97
C LYS A 27 12.50 5.79 -2.42
N SER A 28 13.53 5.97 -3.25
CA SER A 28 13.35 6.09 -4.68
C SER A 28 13.00 4.74 -5.30
N ARG A 29 12.50 4.78 -6.53
CA ARG A 29 12.21 3.54 -7.26
C ARG A 29 13.47 2.72 -7.48
N GLU A 30 14.63 3.39 -7.70
CA GLU A 30 15.91 2.72 -7.85
C GLU A 30 16.32 1.99 -6.57
N GLU A 31 16.11 2.62 -5.42
CA GLU A 31 16.43 2.02 -4.14
C GLU A 31 15.55 0.79 -3.87
N ILE A 32 14.26 0.90 -4.17
CA ILE A 32 13.33 -0.21 -4.00
C ILE A 32 13.70 -1.37 -4.89
N ALA A 33 14.00 -1.09 -6.18
CA ALA A 33 14.41 -2.14 -7.11
C ALA A 33 15.66 -2.85 -6.61
N LYS A 34 16.63 -2.10 -6.09
CA LYS A 34 17.87 -2.66 -5.55
C LYS A 34 17.58 -3.58 -4.37
N GLU A 35 16.68 -3.19 -3.48
CA GLU A 35 16.28 -4.03 -2.36
C GLU A 35 15.62 -5.33 -2.83
N LEU A 36 14.91 -5.27 -3.94
CA LEU A 36 14.27 -6.44 -4.55
C LEU A 36 15.24 -7.23 -5.44
N ARG A 37 16.52 -6.81 -5.47
CA ARG A 37 17.57 -7.44 -6.26
C ARG A 37 17.27 -7.45 -7.76
N THR A 38 16.73 -6.35 -8.25
CA THR A 38 16.43 -6.19 -9.65
C THR A 38 16.72 -4.74 -10.08
N SER A 39 16.49 -4.42 -11.34
CA SER A 39 16.64 -3.07 -11.83
C SER A 39 15.30 -2.37 -11.89
N LYS A 40 15.33 -1.03 -11.95
CA LYS A 40 14.12 -0.24 -12.09
C LYS A 40 13.37 -0.63 -13.36
N GLU A 41 14.12 -0.88 -14.45
CA GLU A 41 13.56 -1.26 -15.73
C GLU A 41 12.86 -2.63 -15.68
N SER A 42 13.48 -3.61 -15.03
CA SER A 42 12.90 -4.94 -14.90
C SER A 42 11.66 -4.91 -14.00
N LEU A 43 11.70 -4.11 -12.94
CA LEU A 43 10.55 -3.96 -12.05
C LEU A 43 9.39 -3.32 -12.80
N HIS A 44 9.66 -2.27 -13.58
CA HIS A 44 8.65 -1.62 -14.40
C HIS A 44 8.02 -2.60 -15.38
N LEU A 45 8.85 -3.40 -16.05
CA LEU A 45 8.37 -4.38 -17.02
C LEU A 45 7.51 -5.45 -16.34
N TYR A 46 7.92 -5.89 -15.15
CA TYR A 46 7.16 -6.87 -14.37
C TYR A 46 5.74 -6.34 -14.07
N PHE A 47 5.65 -5.10 -13.60
CA PHE A 47 4.35 -4.52 -13.28
C PHE A 47 3.50 -4.31 -14.53
N ALA A 48 4.09 -3.87 -15.64
CA ALA A 48 3.36 -3.69 -16.88
C ALA A 48 2.86 -5.02 -17.46
N THR A 49 3.66 -6.07 -17.35
CA THR A 49 3.38 -7.36 -17.98
C THR A 49 2.56 -8.29 -17.12
N VAL A 50 2.94 -8.44 -15.86
CA VAL A 50 2.32 -9.41 -14.94
C VAL A 50 1.20 -8.78 -14.12
N MET A 51 1.48 -7.67 -13.47
CA MET A 51 0.52 -7.02 -12.57
C MET A 51 -0.51 -6.20 -13.32
N LYS A 52 -0.16 -5.71 -14.51
CA LYS A 52 -1.02 -4.88 -15.36
C LYS A 52 -1.51 -3.62 -14.67
N MET A 53 -0.67 -3.07 -13.84
CA MET A 53 -0.87 -1.78 -13.19
C MET A 53 0.51 -1.23 -12.83
N ASP A 54 0.62 0.06 -12.56
CA ASP A 54 1.92 0.59 -12.18
C ASP A 54 2.21 0.34 -10.69
N PHE A 55 3.48 0.39 -10.33
CA PHE A 55 3.94 0.13 -8.97
C PHE A 55 3.30 1.12 -7.97
N ARG A 56 3.18 2.39 -8.37
CA ARG A 56 2.63 3.42 -7.48
C ARG A 56 1.19 3.09 -7.09
N THR A 57 0.36 2.72 -8.05
CA THR A 57 -1.05 2.36 -7.81
C THR A 57 -1.13 1.15 -6.90
N TRP A 58 -0.34 0.13 -7.19
CA TRP A 58 -0.31 -1.10 -6.40
C TRP A 58 0.10 -0.81 -4.95
N ARG A 59 1.18 -0.02 -4.76
CA ARG A 59 1.65 0.33 -3.43
C ARG A 59 0.62 1.15 -2.66
N THR A 60 -0.07 2.07 -3.35
CA THR A 60 -1.12 2.88 -2.73
C THR A 60 -2.25 2.00 -2.23
N GLU A 61 -2.65 1.00 -3.00
CA GLU A 61 -3.69 0.06 -2.56
C GLU A 61 -3.27 -0.70 -1.32
N LEU A 62 -2.01 -1.15 -1.24
CA LEU A 62 -1.50 -1.81 -0.04
C LEU A 62 -1.53 -0.90 1.18
N ARG A 63 -1.16 0.36 1.00
CA ARG A 63 -1.18 1.35 2.09
C ARG A 63 -2.60 1.60 2.57
N ILE A 64 -3.57 1.67 1.66
CA ILE A 64 -4.97 1.86 2.04
C ILE A 64 -5.47 0.63 2.81
N GLU A 65 -5.16 -0.58 2.37
CA GLU A 65 -5.55 -1.79 3.10
C GLU A 65 -4.95 -1.81 4.51
N GLU A 66 -3.69 -1.40 4.65
CA GLU A 66 -3.05 -1.30 5.96
C GLU A 66 -3.73 -0.25 6.83
N SER A 67 -4.08 0.91 6.25
CA SER A 67 -4.77 1.95 7.02
C SER A 67 -6.13 1.46 7.52
N LYS A 68 -6.84 0.65 6.74
CA LYS A 68 -8.13 0.08 7.18
C LYS A 68 -7.95 -0.81 8.41
N LYS A 69 -6.92 -1.64 8.43
CA LYS A 69 -6.61 -2.46 9.60
C LYS A 69 -6.30 -1.60 10.81
N LEU A 70 -5.46 -0.60 10.64
CA LEU A 70 -5.07 0.29 11.75
C LEU A 70 -6.25 1.09 12.28
N LEU A 71 -7.16 1.51 11.40
CA LEU A 71 -8.35 2.24 11.81
C LEU A 71 -9.23 1.42 12.74
N LEU A 72 -9.26 0.10 12.58
CA LEU A 72 -10.05 -0.79 13.42
C LEU A 72 -9.30 -1.26 14.65
N GLU A 73 -8.01 -1.53 14.53
CA GLU A 73 -7.20 -2.06 15.63
C GLU A 73 -6.81 -0.98 16.64
N ASP A 74 -6.59 0.24 16.17
CA ASP A 74 -6.09 1.34 17.00
C ASP A 74 -7.08 2.50 16.96
N LYS A 75 -8.17 2.37 17.70
CA LYS A 75 -9.26 3.35 17.70
C LYS A 75 -8.91 4.66 18.37
N GLU A 76 -7.87 4.66 19.21
CA GLU A 76 -7.46 5.85 19.94
C GLU A 76 -6.52 6.76 19.12
N THR A 77 -5.85 6.21 18.12
CA THR A 77 -4.93 6.98 17.31
C THR A 77 -5.69 7.79 16.25
N SER A 78 -5.28 9.03 16.07
CA SER A 78 -5.94 9.92 15.11
C SER A 78 -5.80 9.39 13.69
N ILE A 79 -6.78 9.73 12.87
CA ILE A 79 -6.82 9.32 11.46
C ILE A 79 -5.57 9.80 10.71
N ASN A 80 -5.11 11.01 11.00
CA ASN A 80 -3.92 11.56 10.33
C ASN A 80 -2.66 10.73 10.63
N ILE A 81 -2.50 10.32 11.89
CA ILE A 81 -1.36 9.51 12.29
C ILE A 81 -1.45 8.13 11.66
N ILE A 82 -2.64 7.57 11.57
CA ILE A 82 -2.84 6.29 10.89
C ILE A 82 -2.42 6.36 9.43
N GLY A 83 -2.73 7.46 8.74
CA GLY A 83 -2.27 7.64 7.37
C GLY A 83 -0.76 7.62 7.26
N GLU A 84 -0.07 8.29 8.19
CA GLU A 84 1.40 8.28 8.24
C GLU A 84 1.93 6.87 8.52
N MET A 85 1.34 6.18 9.48
CA MET A 85 1.73 4.82 9.83
C MET A 85 1.57 3.86 8.66
N ALA A 86 0.59 4.10 7.80
CA ALA A 86 0.37 3.27 6.62
C ALA A 86 1.30 3.62 5.45
N GLY A 87 2.06 4.72 5.55
CA GLY A 87 3.06 5.08 4.56
C GLY A 87 2.78 6.34 3.77
N PHE A 88 1.73 7.09 4.12
CA PHE A 88 1.42 8.34 3.42
C PHE A 88 2.16 9.52 4.05
N SER A 89 2.94 10.22 3.23
CA SER A 89 3.69 11.40 3.71
C SER A 89 2.85 12.67 3.71
N ASP A 90 1.68 12.63 3.06
CA ASP A 90 0.81 13.79 2.88
C ASP A 90 -0.62 13.44 3.27
N ARG A 91 -1.14 14.17 4.27
CA ARG A 91 -2.50 13.98 4.78
C ARG A 91 -3.56 14.10 3.68
N ALA A 92 -3.47 15.14 2.86
CA ALA A 92 -4.46 15.38 1.82
C ALA A 92 -4.47 14.25 0.80
N ASN A 93 -3.29 13.72 0.45
CA ASN A 93 -3.19 12.60 -0.46
C ASN A 93 -3.79 11.34 0.16
N PHE A 94 -3.55 11.10 1.45
CA PHE A 94 -4.14 9.96 2.14
C PHE A 94 -5.67 10.00 2.03
N TYR A 95 -6.27 11.14 2.35
CA TYR A 95 -7.73 11.27 2.28
C TYR A 95 -8.25 11.05 0.86
N ARG A 96 -7.62 11.67 -0.13
CA ARG A 96 -8.03 11.51 -1.53
C ARG A 96 -7.99 10.04 -1.97
N GLN A 97 -6.89 9.36 -1.68
CA GLN A 97 -6.72 7.97 -2.09
C GLN A 97 -7.68 7.06 -1.34
N PHE A 98 -7.90 7.32 -0.06
CA PHE A 98 -8.84 6.52 0.73
C PHE A 98 -10.25 6.62 0.16
N VAL A 99 -10.74 7.84 -0.08
CA VAL A 99 -12.07 8.05 -0.65
C VAL A 99 -12.17 7.43 -2.04
N LYS A 100 -11.13 7.59 -2.86
CA LYS A 100 -11.12 7.03 -4.21
C LYS A 100 -11.22 5.52 -4.22
N ILE A 101 -10.48 4.86 -3.34
CA ILE A 101 -10.40 3.39 -3.32
C ILE A 101 -11.53 2.76 -2.51
N VAL A 102 -11.88 3.35 -1.37
CA VAL A 102 -12.85 2.76 -0.44
C VAL A 102 -14.27 3.27 -0.67
N GLY A 103 -14.41 4.51 -1.15
CA GLY A 103 -15.72 5.09 -1.43
C GLY A 103 -16.29 5.97 -0.34
N CYS A 104 -15.62 6.09 0.79
CA CYS A 104 -16.03 6.97 1.88
C CYS A 104 -14.79 7.45 2.62
N SER A 105 -14.96 8.42 3.54
CA SER A 105 -13.83 8.95 4.29
C SER A 105 -13.30 7.93 5.30
N PRO A 106 -12.05 8.08 5.74
CA PRO A 106 -11.52 7.21 6.81
C PRO A 106 -12.37 7.24 8.07
N LYS A 107 -12.88 8.41 8.44
CA LYS A 107 -13.73 8.55 9.62
C LYS A 107 -15.03 7.77 9.46
N GLU A 108 -15.71 7.97 8.34
CA GLU A 108 -16.96 7.26 8.04
C GLU A 108 -16.73 5.75 8.01
N TRP A 109 -15.63 5.32 7.39
CA TRP A 109 -15.31 3.91 7.30
C TRP A 109 -15.06 3.31 8.68
N ARG A 110 -14.31 4.01 9.54
CA ARG A 110 -14.03 3.57 10.92
C ARG A 110 -15.32 3.42 11.72
N GLU A 111 -16.18 4.41 11.64
CA GLU A 111 -17.46 4.40 12.38
C GLU A 111 -18.37 3.27 11.92
N SER A 112 -18.47 3.05 10.62
CA SER A 112 -19.33 2.01 10.06
C SER A 112 -18.80 0.60 10.31
N ASN A 113 -17.49 0.41 10.30
CA ASN A 113 -16.88 -0.92 10.38
C ASN A 113 -16.36 -1.28 11.78
N GLY A 114 -16.11 -0.27 12.61
CA GLY A 114 -15.60 -0.48 13.96
C GLY A 114 -16.68 -0.76 14.99
N ASN A 115 -17.96 -0.63 14.64
CA ASN A 115 -19.08 -0.85 15.54
C ASN A 115 -19.90 -2.06 15.04
N PRO A 116 -19.86 -3.20 15.73
CA PRO A 116 -20.59 -4.39 15.33
C PRO A 116 -22.10 -4.17 15.17
N ASP A 117 -22.68 -3.27 15.94
CA ASP A 117 -24.11 -3.00 15.89
C ASP A 117 -24.55 -2.34 14.59
N LEU A 118 -23.62 -1.74 13.86
CA LEU A 118 -23.90 -1.11 12.57
C LEU A 118 -23.73 -2.06 11.39
N LYS A 119 -23.26 -3.28 11.63
CA LYS A 119 -23.02 -4.29 10.61
C LYS A 119 -24.13 -5.33 10.60
N SER A 120 -25.31 -4.91 10.58
CA SER A 120 -26.43 -5.85 10.54
C SER A 120 -26.75 -6.30 9.12
#